data_03be961a1d58b7f86c111a0de0930d84
#
_entry.id   03be961a1d58b7f86c111a0de0930d84
#
_cell.length_a   1.000
_cell.length_b   1.000
_cell.length_c   1.000
_cell.angle_alpha   90.00
_cell.angle_beta   90.00
_cell.angle_gamma   90.00
#
_symmetry.space_group_name_H-M   'P 1'
#
loop_
_entity.id
_entity.type
_entity.pdbx_description
1 polymer ?
#
loop_
_entity_poly.entity_id
_entity_poly.type
_entity_poly.pdbx_seq_one_letter_code
_entity_poly.pdbx_strand_id
1 'polypeptide(L)'
;MIENVLVKLGILNDHDSEQYNRVELFLEDAERAIKIAIRKPEVPKELRWICEEMAVARYRKFGSEASKSETIDGYSVSFVESTLEPYRGILNDYIATSGRKLRTL
;
A
#
# COMPACT_ATOMS: atom_id res chain seq x y z
N MET A 1 10.97 0.76 3.09
CA MET A 1 9.76 -0.04 2.79
C MET A 1 9.94 -1.01 1.64
N ILE A 2 10.57 -0.58 0.57
CA ILE A 2 10.62 -1.44 -0.61
C ILE A 2 11.46 -2.70 -0.38
N GLU A 3 12.53 -2.62 0.38
CA GLU A 3 13.37 -3.78 0.67
C GLU A 3 12.57 -4.89 1.36
N ASN A 4 11.72 -4.51 2.30
CA ASN A 4 10.88 -5.49 3.01
C ASN A 4 9.90 -6.19 2.05
N VAL A 5 9.32 -5.42 1.14
CA VAL A 5 8.37 -5.98 0.17
C VAL A 5 9.09 -6.94 -0.78
N LEU A 6 10.27 -6.55 -1.26
CA LEU A 6 11.07 -7.40 -2.15
C LEU A 6 11.41 -8.73 -1.48
N VAL A 7 11.81 -8.69 -0.22
CA VAL A 7 12.13 -9.90 0.53
C VAL A 7 10.91 -10.79 0.68
N LYS A 8 9.77 -10.21 1.04
CA LYS A 8 8.53 -10.98 1.21
C LYS A 8 8.07 -11.63 -0.09
N LEU A 9 8.35 -10.99 -1.22
CA LEU A 9 7.95 -11.52 -2.52
C LEU A 9 9.02 -12.38 -3.20
N GLY A 10 10.23 -12.43 -2.61
CA GLY A 10 11.32 -13.20 -3.20
C GLY A 10 11.85 -12.58 -4.48
N ILE A 11 11.85 -11.27 -4.58
CA ILE A 11 12.29 -10.53 -5.76
C ILE A 11 13.67 -9.92 -5.50
N LEU A 12 14.54 -10.00 -6.50
CA LEU A 12 15.86 -9.41 -6.40
C LEU A 12 15.79 -7.89 -6.33
N ASN A 13 16.67 -7.30 -5.54
CA ASN A 13 16.77 -5.85 -5.43
C ASN A 13 17.57 -5.29 -6.61
N ASP A 14 16.94 -5.26 -7.76
CA ASP A 14 17.51 -4.82 -9.02
C ASP A 14 16.65 -3.69 -9.58
N HIS A 15 17.16 -2.47 -9.49
CA HIS A 15 16.40 -1.27 -9.89
C HIS A 15 16.05 -1.25 -11.37
N ASP A 16 16.73 -2.04 -12.18
CA ASP A 16 16.46 -2.10 -13.62
C ASP A 16 15.43 -3.18 -13.96
N SER A 17 15.04 -4.01 -13.00
CA SER A 17 14.09 -5.08 -13.28
C SER A 17 12.65 -4.56 -13.32
N GLU A 18 11.84 -5.23 -14.13
CA GLU A 18 10.42 -4.93 -14.24
C GLU A 18 9.70 -5.20 -12.93
N GLN A 19 10.09 -6.27 -12.25
CA GLN A 19 9.50 -6.63 -10.96
C GLN A 19 9.75 -5.56 -9.91
N TYR A 20 10.97 -5.05 -9.83
CA TYR A 20 11.30 -3.98 -8.88
C TYR A 20 10.44 -2.75 -9.14
N ASN A 21 10.36 -2.34 -10.39
CA ASN A 21 9.62 -1.13 -10.76
C ASN A 21 8.13 -1.29 -10.48
N ARG A 22 7.60 -2.48 -10.65
CA ARG A 22 6.20 -2.75 -10.33
C ARG A 22 5.94 -2.68 -8.82
N VAL A 23 6.84 -3.23 -8.03
CA VAL A 23 6.74 -3.15 -6.57
C VAL A 23 6.77 -1.70 -6.11
N GLU A 24 7.69 -0.91 -6.67
CA GLU A 24 7.80 0.49 -6.34
C GLU A 24 6.50 1.24 -6.64
N LEU A 25 5.93 0.98 -7.80
CA LEU A 25 4.65 1.60 -8.18
C LEU A 25 3.53 1.22 -7.22
N PHE A 26 3.45 -0.06 -6.87
CA PHE A 26 2.40 -0.53 -5.96
C PHE A 26 2.57 0.06 -4.56
N LEU A 27 3.81 0.23 -4.10
CA LEU A 27 4.07 0.89 -2.82
C LEU A 27 3.66 2.37 -2.86
N GLU A 28 3.97 3.06 -3.94
CA GLU A 28 3.57 4.46 -4.08
C GLU A 28 2.05 4.61 -4.05
N ASP A 29 1.34 3.71 -4.73
CA ASP A 29 -0.11 3.72 -4.72
C ASP A 29 -0.66 3.46 -3.32
N ALA A 30 -0.06 2.52 -2.60
CA ALA A 30 -0.46 2.20 -1.24
C ALA A 30 -0.24 3.40 -0.31
N GLU A 31 0.92 4.04 -0.42
CA GLU A 31 1.22 5.23 0.37
C GLU A 31 0.20 6.35 0.10
N ARG A 32 -0.12 6.55 -1.16
CA ARG A 32 -1.10 7.57 -1.54
C ARG A 32 -2.46 7.27 -0.94
N ALA A 33 -2.89 6.01 -0.99
CA ALA A 33 -4.17 5.60 -0.44
C ALA A 33 -4.22 5.84 1.08
N ILE A 34 -3.15 5.49 1.79
CA ILE A 34 -3.07 5.70 3.23
C ILE A 34 -3.08 7.19 3.57
N LYS A 35 -2.29 7.99 2.86
CA LYS A 35 -2.24 9.44 3.09
C LYS A 35 -3.62 10.08 2.93
N ILE A 36 -4.35 9.68 1.91
CA ILE A 36 -5.69 10.17 1.68
C ILE A 36 -6.63 9.73 2.81
N ALA A 37 -6.54 8.47 3.21
CA ALA A 37 -7.42 7.92 4.23
C ALA A 37 -7.24 8.60 5.58
N ILE A 38 -6.01 8.93 5.96
CA ILE A 38 -5.74 9.57 7.24
C ILE A 38 -5.60 11.09 7.14
N ARG A 39 -5.68 11.63 5.93
CA ARG A 39 -5.62 13.08 5.67
C ARG A 39 -4.31 13.70 6.15
N LYS A 40 -3.20 13.05 5.85
CA LYS A 40 -1.86 13.51 6.21
C LYS A 40 -0.99 13.57 4.97
N PRO A 41 0.03 14.46 4.95
CA PRO A 41 0.92 14.56 3.80
C PRO A 41 1.93 13.42 3.71
N GLU A 42 2.12 12.68 4.79
CA GLU A 42 3.07 11.59 4.83
C GLU A 42 2.48 10.40 5.59
N VAL A 43 2.98 9.21 5.29
CA VAL A 43 2.58 8.01 6.01
C VAL A 43 3.38 7.95 7.33
N PRO A 44 2.69 7.95 8.47
CA PRO A 44 3.37 7.81 9.75
C PRO A 44 4.15 6.50 9.83
N LYS A 45 5.22 6.53 10.57
CA LYS A 45 6.08 5.36 10.75
C LYS A 45 5.29 4.14 11.21
N GLU A 46 4.33 4.34 12.09
CA GLU A 46 3.51 3.26 12.67
C GLU A 46 2.59 2.59 11.63
N LEU A 47 2.36 3.23 10.50
CA LEU A 47 1.46 2.72 9.49
C LEU A 47 2.18 2.22 8.23
N ARG A 48 3.50 2.28 8.20
CA ARG A 48 4.26 1.86 7.02
C ARG A 48 4.06 0.38 6.70
N TRP A 49 3.91 -0.45 7.74
CA TRP A 49 3.71 -1.87 7.52
C TRP A 49 2.44 -2.15 6.71
N ILE A 50 1.44 -1.30 6.84
CA ILE A 50 0.20 -1.45 6.06
C ILE A 50 0.49 -1.24 4.58
N CYS A 51 1.30 -0.23 4.26
CA CYS A 51 1.69 0.02 2.87
C CYS A 51 2.42 -1.20 2.29
N GLU A 52 3.30 -1.79 3.07
CA GLU A 52 4.05 -2.98 2.66
C GLU A 52 3.11 -4.15 2.38
N GLU A 53 2.18 -4.40 3.31
CA GLU A 53 1.23 -5.49 3.15
C GLU A 53 0.30 -5.28 1.95
N MET A 54 -0.13 -4.06 1.73
CA MET A 54 -0.96 -3.73 0.57
C MET A 54 -0.21 -3.98 -0.73
N ALA A 55 1.06 -3.58 -0.79
CA ALA A 55 1.87 -3.79 -1.98
C ALA A 55 2.11 -5.27 -2.25
N VAL A 56 2.37 -6.05 -1.21
CA VAL A 56 2.55 -7.50 -1.33
C VAL A 56 1.29 -8.15 -1.87
N ALA A 57 0.15 -7.81 -1.28
CA ALA A 57 -1.13 -8.39 -1.69
C ALA A 57 -1.42 -8.06 -3.16
N ARG A 58 -1.19 -6.81 -3.54
CA ARG A 58 -1.45 -6.38 -4.90
C ARG A 58 -0.54 -7.05 -5.91
N TYR A 59 0.74 -7.19 -5.57
CA TYR A 59 1.69 -7.86 -6.46
C TYR A 59 1.30 -9.32 -6.69
N ARG A 60 0.93 -10.02 -5.62
CA ARG A 60 0.53 -11.41 -5.73
C ARG A 60 -0.73 -11.57 -6.57
N LYS A 61 -1.69 -10.68 -6.37
CA LYS A 61 -2.93 -10.70 -7.14
C LYS A 61 -2.66 -10.40 -8.61
N PHE A 62 -1.85 -9.40 -8.88
CA PHE A 62 -1.48 -9.03 -10.24
C PHE A 62 -0.82 -10.22 -10.96
N GLY A 63 0.11 -10.89 -10.30
CA GLY A 63 0.80 -12.03 -10.87
C GLY A 63 -0.14 -13.17 -11.24
N SER A 64 -1.12 -13.43 -10.39
CA SER A 64 -2.07 -14.52 -10.64
C SER A 64 -3.10 -14.19 -11.72
N GLU A 65 -3.32 -12.91 -12.00
CA GLU A 65 -4.32 -12.46 -12.96
C GLU A 65 -3.73 -11.74 -14.17
N ALA A 66 -2.41 -11.78 -14.33
CA ALA A 66 -1.73 -11.04 -15.38
C ALA A 66 -2.27 -11.34 -16.78
N SER A 67 -2.63 -12.59 -17.04
CA SER A 67 -3.13 -13.01 -18.33
C SER A 67 -4.56 -12.53 -18.61
N LYS A 68 -5.25 -12.06 -17.60
CA LYS A 68 -6.64 -11.64 -17.72
C LYS A 68 -6.82 -10.14 -17.66
N SER A 69 -5.78 -9.40 -17.31
CA SER A 69 -5.91 -7.97 -17.10
C SER A 69 -5.83 -7.23 -18.43
N GLU A 70 -6.94 -6.65 -18.81
CA GLU A 70 -7.03 -5.87 -20.04
C GLU A 70 -7.24 -4.39 -19.75
N THR A 71 -7.78 -4.06 -18.57
CA THR A 71 -8.03 -2.68 -18.18
C THR A 71 -7.27 -2.39 -16.90
N ILE A 72 -6.01 -2.03 -17.08
CA ILE A 72 -5.10 -1.83 -15.95
C ILE A 72 -5.57 -0.70 -15.02
N ASP A 73 -6.05 0.39 -15.57
CA ASP A 73 -6.47 1.54 -14.77
C ASP A 73 -7.64 1.22 -13.85
N GLY A 74 -8.70 0.61 -14.39
CA GLY A 74 -9.85 0.22 -13.59
C GLY A 74 -9.49 -0.83 -12.57
N TYR A 75 -8.63 -1.77 -12.96
CA TYR A 75 -8.15 -2.82 -12.06
C TYR A 75 -7.39 -2.21 -10.88
N SER A 76 -6.51 -1.26 -11.14
CA SER A 76 -5.70 -0.63 -10.11
C SER A 76 -6.53 0.08 -9.05
N VAL A 77 -7.50 0.88 -9.47
CA VAL A 77 -8.36 1.63 -8.55
C VAL A 77 -9.14 0.67 -7.66
N SER A 78 -9.80 -0.30 -8.27
CA SER A 78 -10.63 -1.26 -7.55
C SER A 78 -9.80 -2.08 -6.57
N PHE A 79 -8.60 -2.50 -6.96
CA PHE A 79 -7.77 -3.35 -6.12
C PHE A 79 -7.17 -2.58 -4.94
N VAL A 80 -6.79 -1.32 -5.14
CA VAL A 80 -6.27 -0.51 -4.04
C VAL A 80 -7.32 -0.33 -2.96
N GLU A 81 -8.57 -0.05 -3.34
CA GLU A 81 -9.65 0.06 -2.38
C GLU A 81 -9.87 -1.26 -1.63
N SER A 82 -9.83 -2.36 -2.35
CA SER A 82 -10.01 -3.69 -1.77
C SER A 82 -8.90 -4.04 -0.78
N THR A 83 -7.65 -3.71 -1.10
CA THR A 83 -6.53 -3.99 -0.20
C THR A 83 -6.52 -3.09 1.02
N LEU A 84 -7.11 -1.90 0.93
CA LEU A 84 -7.19 -0.98 2.06
C LEU A 84 -8.27 -1.39 3.05
N GLU A 85 -9.32 -2.03 2.59
CA GLU A 85 -10.49 -2.35 3.39
C GLU A 85 -10.16 -3.07 4.70
N PRO A 86 -9.29 -4.09 4.74
CA PRO A 86 -8.98 -4.78 6.00
C PRO A 86 -8.35 -3.88 7.06
N TYR A 87 -7.80 -2.74 6.64
CA TYR A 87 -7.06 -1.86 7.56
C TYR A 87 -7.84 -0.61 7.95
N ARG A 88 -9.08 -0.46 7.48
CA ARG A 88 -9.85 0.75 7.74
C ARG A 88 -10.08 0.99 9.23
N GLY A 89 -10.33 -0.07 9.99
CA GLY A 89 -10.48 0.05 11.43
C GLY A 89 -9.24 0.61 12.10
N ILE A 90 -8.08 0.11 11.71
CA ILE A 90 -6.79 0.57 12.24
C ILE A 90 -6.57 2.03 11.88
N LEU A 91 -6.86 2.41 10.64
CA LEU A 91 -6.68 3.78 10.19
C LEU A 91 -7.62 4.74 10.91
N ASN A 92 -8.85 4.33 11.12
CA ASN A 92 -9.83 5.13 11.84
C ASN A 92 -9.40 5.32 13.29
N ASP A 93 -8.90 4.28 13.92
CA ASP A 93 -8.37 4.37 15.29
C ASP A 93 -7.18 5.31 15.37
N TYR A 94 -6.31 5.26 14.38
CA TYR A 94 -5.16 6.17 14.33
C TYR A 94 -5.63 7.62 14.27
N ILE A 95 -6.59 7.92 13.41
CA ILE A 95 -7.14 9.27 13.26
C ILE A 95 -7.75 9.73 14.57
N ALA A 96 -8.56 8.89 15.20
CA ALA A 96 -9.25 9.23 16.45
C ALA A 96 -8.24 9.48 17.58
N THR A 97 -7.22 8.64 17.69
CA THR A 97 -6.19 8.76 18.70
C THR A 97 -5.38 10.03 18.51
N SER A 98 -5.00 10.34 17.28
CA SER A 98 -4.27 11.58 16.98
C SER A 98 -5.09 12.81 17.31
N GLY A 99 -6.39 12.76 16.98
CA GLY A 99 -7.29 13.85 17.33
C GLY A 99 -7.40 14.07 18.83
N ARG A 100 -7.51 12.98 19.59
CA ARG A 100 -7.55 13.08 21.05
C ARG A 100 -6.27 13.65 21.64
N LYS A 101 -5.12 13.22 21.12
CA LYS A 101 -3.84 13.75 21.57
C LYS A 101 -3.78 15.25 21.37
N LEU A 102 -4.23 15.72 20.23
CA LEU A 102 -4.25 17.14 19.94
C LEU A 102 -5.16 17.90 20.89
N ARG A 103 -6.26 17.30 21.31
CA ARG A 103 -7.20 17.92 22.22
C ARG A 103 -6.68 18.03 23.64
N THR A 104 -5.85 17.07 24.04
CA THR A 104 -5.31 17.07 25.41
C THR A 104 -4.12 18.01 25.58
N LEU A 105 -3.60 18.49 24.48
CA LEU A 105 -2.50 19.45 24.52
C LEU A 105 -3.02 20.88 24.61
#